data_5323deaf39d7c04354d42f8c981dcfc8
#
_entry.id   5323deaf39d7c04354d42f8c981dcfc8
#
_cell.length_a   1.000
_cell.length_b   1.000
_cell.length_c   1.000
_cell.angle_alpha   90.00
_cell.angle_beta   90.00
_cell.angle_gamma   90.00
#
_symmetry.space_group_name_H-M   'P 1'
#
loop_
_entity.id
_entity.type
_entity.pdbx_description
1 polymer ?
#
loop_
_entity_poly.entity_id
_entity_poly.type
_entity_poly.pdbx_seq_one_letter_code
_entity_poly.pdbx_strand_id
1 'polypeptide(L)'
;MFRALDTAFSAIYGTQRKSDLTTQFKNGVVVLVTLGIALLAVLAVGLTLRFVPDPPFSEVVGEVSLIFGLSVVFVPIYYVFPDADVSVKMILPGAVVAAVGWTLLNAGFGVYVTYSSTQDLYGVIGGVVLLITFLYFGALVILIGAVTNAVLMGTRPPISVEKSSPQ
;
A
#
# COMPACT_ATOMS: atom_id res chain seq x y z
N MET A 1 -10.63 10.78 -2.11
CA MET A 1 -9.81 9.57 -2.01
C MET A 1 -9.51 9.16 -0.56
N PHE A 2 -9.05 10.04 0.32
CA PHE A 2 -8.76 9.67 1.72
C PHE A 2 -9.93 9.06 2.49
N ARG A 3 -11.17 9.51 2.28
CA ARG A 3 -12.37 8.95 2.94
C ARG A 3 -12.64 7.50 2.56
N ALA A 4 -12.37 7.09 1.32
CA ALA A 4 -12.60 5.72 0.88
C ALA A 4 -11.59 4.75 1.54
N LEU A 5 -10.32 5.15 1.64
CA LEU A 5 -9.30 4.40 2.36
C LEU A 5 -9.62 4.32 3.86
N ASP A 6 -9.98 5.45 4.48
CA ASP A 6 -10.37 5.52 5.89
C ASP A 6 -11.55 4.58 6.19
N THR A 7 -12.59 4.59 5.34
CA THR A 7 -13.73 3.68 5.47
C THR A 7 -13.33 2.21 5.30
N ALA A 8 -12.46 1.91 4.31
CA ALA A 8 -12.02 0.53 4.07
C ALA A 8 -11.17 0.00 5.25
N PHE A 9 -10.26 0.81 5.76
CA PHE A 9 -9.45 0.44 6.93
C PHE A 9 -10.31 0.32 8.19
N SER A 10 -11.26 1.23 8.42
CA SER A 10 -12.19 1.13 9.56
C SER A 10 -13.02 -0.15 9.52
N ALA A 11 -13.46 -0.58 8.33
CA ALA A 11 -14.18 -1.84 8.15
C ALA A 11 -13.29 -3.06 8.44
N ILE A 12 -12.02 -3.03 8.04
CA ILE A 12 -11.06 -4.13 8.24
C ILE A 12 -10.70 -4.27 9.72
N TYR A 13 -10.44 -3.13 10.39
CA TYR A 13 -9.99 -3.12 11.80
C TYR A 13 -11.15 -3.03 12.80
N GLY A 14 -12.40 -2.91 12.34
CA GLY A 14 -13.58 -2.86 13.20
C GLY A 14 -13.67 -1.59 14.06
N THR A 15 -12.96 -0.53 13.70
CA THR A 15 -12.93 0.73 14.41
C THR A 15 -13.93 1.72 13.79
N GLN A 16 -15.02 2.02 14.50
CA GLN A 16 -15.96 3.08 14.11
C GLN A 16 -15.66 4.34 14.93
N ARG A 17 -14.61 5.04 14.63
CA ARG A 17 -14.36 6.36 15.22
C ARG A 17 -14.80 7.44 14.23
N LYS A 18 -15.72 8.29 14.65
CA LYS A 18 -15.95 9.59 13.98
C LYS A 18 -14.70 10.43 14.27
N SER A 19 -13.69 10.32 13.40
CA SER A 19 -12.52 11.19 13.51
C SER A 19 -12.94 12.62 13.17
N ASP A 20 -12.65 13.54 14.08
CA ASP A 20 -12.82 14.97 13.85
C ASP A 20 -11.96 15.41 12.66
N LEU A 21 -12.45 16.36 11.85
CA LEU A 21 -11.74 16.87 10.66
C LEU A 21 -10.31 17.32 10.98
N THR A 22 -10.08 17.85 12.18
CA THR A 22 -8.77 18.26 12.67
C THR A 22 -7.82 17.08 12.81
N THR A 23 -8.31 15.94 13.32
CA THR A 23 -7.53 14.70 13.45
C THR A 23 -7.22 14.09 12.09
N GLN A 24 -8.18 14.10 11.16
CA GLN A 24 -7.96 13.65 9.78
C GLN A 24 -6.90 14.48 9.06
N PHE A 25 -6.94 15.80 9.22
CA PHE A 25 -5.95 16.69 8.62
C PHE A 25 -4.55 16.46 9.21
N LYS A 26 -4.44 16.36 10.54
CA LYS A 26 -3.20 16.04 11.23
C LYS A 26 -2.60 14.71 10.77
N ASN A 27 -3.42 13.66 10.69
CA ASN A 27 -3.02 12.34 10.22
C ASN A 27 -2.57 12.39 8.76
N GLY A 28 -3.29 13.13 7.91
CA GLY A 28 -2.90 13.35 6.51
C GLY A 28 -1.53 14.02 6.38
N VAL A 29 -1.26 15.06 7.17
CA VAL A 29 0.05 15.74 7.19
C VAL A 29 1.15 14.79 7.68
N VAL A 30 0.91 14.03 8.73
CA VAL A 30 1.88 13.03 9.24
C VAL A 30 2.21 12.00 8.16
N VAL A 31 1.19 11.48 7.45
CA VAL A 31 1.42 10.55 6.33
C VAL A 31 2.26 11.19 5.24
N LEU A 32 1.93 12.41 4.81
CA LEU A 32 2.68 13.11 3.77
C LEU A 32 4.14 13.34 4.14
N VAL A 33 4.40 13.80 5.38
CA VAL A 33 5.75 14.03 5.87
C VAL A 33 6.53 12.72 5.96
N THR A 34 5.92 11.67 6.51
CA THR A 34 6.57 10.37 6.65
C THR A 34 6.84 9.73 5.29
N LEU A 35 5.91 9.87 4.35
CA LEU A 35 6.08 9.42 2.97
C LEU A 35 7.21 10.18 2.27
N GLY A 36 7.31 11.50 2.49
CA GLY A 36 8.40 12.33 1.98
C GLY A 36 9.76 11.88 2.52
N ILE A 37 9.85 11.61 3.81
CA ILE A 37 11.07 11.09 4.44
C ILE A 37 11.43 9.70 3.90
N ALA A 38 10.45 8.80 3.76
CA ALA A 38 10.66 7.48 3.20
C ALA A 38 11.17 7.55 1.74
N LEU A 39 10.59 8.43 0.93
CA LEU A 39 11.03 8.66 -0.44
C LEU A 39 12.46 9.19 -0.50
N LEU A 40 12.81 10.16 0.34
CA LEU A 40 14.18 10.68 0.44
C LEU A 40 15.16 9.59 0.87
N ALA A 41 14.78 8.72 1.79
CA ALA A 41 15.61 7.59 2.22
C ALA A 41 15.87 6.61 1.06
N VAL A 42 14.82 6.26 0.28
CA VAL A 42 14.96 5.39 -0.90
C VAL A 42 15.85 6.03 -1.96
N LEU A 43 15.69 7.33 -2.22
CA LEU A 43 16.55 8.07 -3.14
C LEU A 43 18.01 8.11 -2.67
N ALA A 44 18.24 8.33 -1.38
CA ALA A 44 19.59 8.33 -0.80
C ALA A 44 20.27 6.97 -0.95
N VAL A 45 19.55 5.87 -0.68
CA VAL A 45 20.04 4.50 -0.89
C VAL A 45 20.36 4.26 -2.38
N GLY A 46 19.45 4.63 -3.28
CA GLY A 46 19.65 4.49 -4.73
C GLY A 46 20.86 5.27 -5.25
N LEU A 47 21.08 6.48 -4.72
CA LEU A 47 22.25 7.28 -5.05
C LEU A 47 23.55 6.63 -4.52
N THR A 48 23.52 6.10 -3.29
CA THR A 48 24.69 5.44 -2.69
C THR A 48 25.08 4.20 -3.48
N LEU A 49 24.11 3.40 -3.94
CA LEU A 49 24.36 2.19 -4.73
C LEU A 49 25.01 2.49 -6.11
N ARG A 50 24.82 3.69 -6.65
CA ARG A 50 25.50 4.11 -7.91
C ARG A 50 27.03 4.24 -7.78
N PHE A 51 27.53 4.41 -6.56
CA PHE A 51 28.96 4.53 -6.28
C PHE A 51 29.60 3.17 -5.93
N VAL A 52 28.82 2.10 -5.86
CA VAL A 52 29.33 0.74 -5.60
C VAL A 52 29.54 0.08 -6.97
N PRO A 53 30.81 -0.22 -7.34
CA PRO A 53 31.09 -0.91 -8.61
C PRO A 53 30.49 -2.32 -8.58
N ASP A 54 29.69 -2.66 -9.57
CA ASP A 54 29.06 -3.95 -9.87
C ASP A 54 29.14 -5.01 -8.76
N PRO A 55 28.25 -4.96 -7.74
CA PRO A 55 28.25 -5.97 -6.72
C PRO A 55 27.85 -7.31 -7.32
N PRO A 56 28.51 -8.42 -6.98
CA PRO A 56 28.04 -9.73 -7.37
C PRO A 56 26.59 -9.89 -6.91
N PHE A 57 25.70 -10.31 -7.83
CA PHE A 57 24.24 -10.40 -7.63
C PHE A 57 23.48 -9.03 -7.66
N SER A 58 23.93 -8.08 -8.46
CA SER A 58 23.33 -6.75 -8.57
C SER A 58 21.80 -6.75 -8.82
N GLU A 59 21.30 -7.70 -9.60
CA GLU A 59 19.86 -7.84 -9.87
C GLU A 59 19.06 -8.21 -8.61
N VAL A 60 19.52 -9.24 -7.89
CA VAL A 60 18.84 -9.71 -6.66
C VAL A 60 18.92 -8.65 -5.56
N VAL A 61 20.08 -7.99 -5.41
CA VAL A 61 20.26 -6.89 -4.46
C VAL A 61 19.32 -5.73 -4.82
N GLY A 62 19.14 -5.43 -6.10
CA GLY A 62 18.22 -4.41 -6.58
C GLY A 62 16.78 -4.73 -6.21
N GLU A 63 16.30 -5.94 -6.48
CA GLU A 63 14.92 -6.37 -6.16
C GLU A 63 14.65 -6.39 -4.65
N VAL A 64 15.56 -6.95 -3.86
CA VAL A 64 15.43 -6.97 -2.39
C VAL A 64 15.42 -5.55 -1.82
N SER A 65 16.29 -4.67 -2.32
CA SER A 65 16.33 -3.26 -1.91
C SER A 65 15.04 -2.53 -2.27
N LEU A 66 14.45 -2.84 -3.41
CA LEU A 66 13.17 -2.27 -3.86
C LEU A 66 12.03 -2.72 -2.95
N ILE A 67 11.92 -4.02 -2.65
CA ILE A 67 10.91 -4.56 -1.72
C ILE A 67 11.08 -3.94 -0.33
N PHE A 68 12.32 -3.84 0.15
CA PHE A 68 12.60 -3.21 1.43
C PHE A 68 12.20 -1.72 1.43
N GLY A 69 12.59 -0.97 0.42
CA GLY A 69 12.24 0.43 0.27
C GLY A 69 10.72 0.65 0.20
N LEU A 70 10.01 -0.16 -0.58
CA LEU A 70 8.55 -0.13 -0.65
C LEU A 70 7.91 -0.48 0.70
N SER A 71 8.44 -1.48 1.42
CA SER A 71 7.96 -1.82 2.76
C SER A 71 8.04 -0.62 3.70
N VAL A 72 9.16 0.12 3.66
CA VAL A 72 9.34 1.36 4.46
C VAL A 72 8.32 2.43 4.04
N VAL A 73 8.04 2.57 2.74
CA VAL A 73 7.03 3.51 2.22
C VAL A 73 5.62 3.13 2.67
N PHE A 74 5.30 1.84 2.77
CA PHE A 74 3.97 1.39 3.20
C PHE A 74 3.76 1.44 4.72
N VAL A 75 4.81 1.41 5.55
CA VAL A 75 4.71 1.49 7.01
C VAL A 75 3.85 2.67 7.48
N PRO A 76 4.05 3.92 7.02
CA PRO A 76 3.22 5.05 7.44
C PRO A 76 1.74 4.87 7.13
N ILE A 77 1.42 4.25 5.98
CA ILE A 77 0.04 3.99 5.59
C ILE A 77 -0.62 3.06 6.61
N TYR A 78 0.05 1.95 6.95
CA TYR A 78 -0.48 0.99 7.92
C TYR A 78 -0.38 1.43 9.39
N TYR A 79 0.38 2.48 9.67
CA TYR A 79 0.48 3.05 11.02
C TYR A 79 -0.60 4.09 11.30
N VAL A 80 -0.91 4.93 10.30
CA VAL A 80 -1.78 6.10 10.50
C VAL A 80 -3.23 5.79 10.19
N PHE A 81 -3.52 4.94 9.19
CA PHE A 81 -4.90 4.67 8.77
C PHE A 81 -5.71 3.77 9.72
N PRO A 82 -5.17 2.73 10.38
CA PRO A 82 -5.93 2.03 11.39
C PRO A 82 -6.03 2.90 12.64
N ASP A 83 -7.14 3.51 12.98
CA ASP A 83 -7.37 4.26 14.23
C ASP A 83 -7.23 3.37 15.50
N ALA A 84 -6.25 2.47 15.49
CA ALA A 84 -5.95 1.52 16.56
C ALA A 84 -4.53 1.79 17.07
N ASP A 85 -4.30 1.59 18.38
CA ASP A 85 -2.96 1.65 18.97
C ASP A 85 -2.11 0.45 18.49
N VAL A 86 -1.59 0.57 17.26
CA VAL A 86 -0.79 -0.47 16.62
C VAL A 86 0.69 -0.18 16.79
N SER A 87 1.45 -1.20 17.18
CA SER A 87 2.91 -1.13 17.20
C SER A 87 3.47 -1.30 15.79
N VAL A 88 4.58 -0.61 15.48
CA VAL A 88 5.28 -0.73 14.19
C VAL A 88 5.58 -2.20 13.84
N LYS A 89 5.91 -3.02 14.85
CA LYS A 89 6.19 -4.46 14.64
C LYS A 89 4.97 -5.24 14.14
N MET A 90 3.77 -4.82 14.52
CA MET A 90 2.51 -5.48 14.13
C MET A 90 2.10 -5.15 12.70
N ILE A 91 2.51 -4.01 12.17
CA ILE A 91 2.16 -3.56 10.81
C ILE A 91 3.18 -3.99 9.75
N LEU A 92 4.38 -4.41 10.17
CA LEU A 92 5.44 -4.83 9.26
C LEU A 92 5.04 -5.95 8.31
N PRO A 93 4.37 -7.04 8.75
CA PRO A 93 3.99 -8.14 7.85
C PRO A 93 3.12 -7.67 6.69
N GLY A 94 2.12 -6.82 6.96
CA GLY A 94 1.26 -6.27 5.91
C GLY A 94 2.00 -5.31 4.99
N ALA A 95 2.95 -4.52 5.50
CA ALA A 95 3.79 -3.66 4.68
C ALA A 95 4.66 -4.47 3.71
N VAL A 96 5.24 -5.60 4.17
CA VAL A 96 6.01 -6.52 3.32
C VAL A 96 5.11 -7.18 2.27
N VAL A 97 3.93 -7.68 2.66
CA VAL A 97 2.97 -8.28 1.72
C VAL A 97 2.55 -7.27 0.64
N ALA A 98 2.27 -6.03 1.04
CA ALA A 98 1.95 -4.97 0.09
C ALA A 98 3.13 -4.62 -0.83
N ALA A 99 4.35 -4.58 -0.30
CA ALA A 99 5.55 -4.30 -1.11
C ALA A 99 5.79 -5.39 -2.15
N VAL A 100 5.69 -6.66 -1.76
CA VAL A 100 5.79 -7.79 -2.69
C VAL A 100 4.66 -7.75 -3.72
N GLY A 101 3.42 -7.57 -3.29
CA GLY A 101 2.27 -7.47 -4.18
C GLY A 101 2.39 -6.31 -5.17
N TRP A 102 2.92 -5.17 -4.72
CA TRP A 102 3.19 -4.02 -5.59
C TRP A 102 4.27 -4.30 -6.63
N THR A 103 5.35 -4.98 -6.22
CA THR A 103 6.42 -5.39 -7.15
C THR A 103 5.89 -6.34 -8.22
N LEU A 104 5.09 -7.34 -7.81
CA LEU A 104 4.44 -8.26 -8.75
C LEU A 104 3.45 -7.54 -9.68
N LEU A 105 2.69 -6.60 -9.15
CA LEU A 105 1.77 -5.78 -9.94
C LEU A 105 2.51 -4.99 -11.01
N ASN A 106 3.61 -4.31 -10.65
CA ASN A 106 4.45 -3.56 -11.60
C ASN A 106 5.04 -4.47 -12.66
N ALA A 107 5.58 -5.63 -12.28
CA ALA A 107 6.13 -6.60 -13.22
C ALA A 107 5.06 -7.10 -14.20
N GLY A 108 3.87 -7.49 -13.70
CA GLY A 108 2.75 -7.94 -14.51
C GLY A 108 2.25 -6.87 -15.48
N PHE A 109 2.11 -5.63 -15.02
CA PHE A 109 1.73 -4.50 -15.89
C PHE A 109 2.82 -4.17 -16.92
N GLY A 110 4.10 -4.25 -16.54
CA GLY A 110 5.22 -4.07 -17.47
C GLY A 110 5.17 -5.07 -18.62
N VAL A 111 4.95 -6.35 -18.30
CA VAL A 111 4.74 -7.40 -19.29
C VAL A 111 3.53 -7.10 -20.17
N TYR A 112 2.38 -6.77 -19.56
CA TYR A 112 1.17 -6.43 -20.29
C TYR A 112 1.39 -5.27 -21.29
N VAL A 113 2.01 -4.18 -20.85
CA VAL A 113 2.28 -3.01 -21.70
C VAL A 113 3.23 -3.37 -22.84
N THR A 114 4.24 -4.20 -22.60
CA THR A 114 5.22 -4.61 -23.62
C THR A 114 4.58 -5.46 -24.71
N TYR A 115 3.68 -6.38 -24.35
CA TYR A 115 3.03 -7.27 -25.32
C TYR A 115 1.71 -6.71 -25.88
N SER A 116 1.17 -5.65 -25.28
CA SER A 116 -0.06 -5.02 -25.76
C SER A 116 0.28 -4.04 -26.89
N SER A 117 0.20 -4.50 -28.14
CA SER A 117 0.28 -3.64 -29.34
C SER A 117 -0.91 -2.66 -29.45
N THR A 118 -1.73 -2.56 -28.42
CA THR A 118 -2.97 -1.80 -28.36
C THR A 118 -2.75 -0.28 -28.25
N GLN A 119 -1.51 0.17 -28.03
CA GLN A 119 -1.18 1.61 -27.96
C GLN A 119 -1.53 2.37 -29.24
N ASP A 120 -1.42 1.72 -30.39
CA ASP A 120 -1.72 2.34 -31.69
C ASP A 120 -3.23 2.43 -31.97
N LEU A 121 -4.06 1.56 -31.38
CA LEU A 121 -5.49 1.48 -31.67
C LEU A 121 -6.35 2.33 -30.72
N TYR A 122 -5.96 2.46 -29.46
CA TYR A 122 -6.78 3.14 -28.43
C TYR A 122 -6.17 4.44 -27.89
N GLY A 123 -4.94 4.77 -28.23
CA GLY A 123 -4.28 6.02 -27.90
C GLY A 123 -4.42 6.42 -26.42
N VAL A 124 -4.82 7.67 -26.17
CA VAL A 124 -4.99 8.25 -24.83
C VAL A 124 -6.04 7.51 -24.00
N ILE A 125 -7.13 7.04 -24.60
CA ILE A 125 -8.23 6.34 -23.91
C ILE A 125 -7.72 5.01 -23.33
N GLY A 126 -6.94 4.26 -24.10
CA GLY A 126 -6.31 3.03 -23.62
C GLY A 126 -5.39 3.27 -22.41
N GLY A 127 -4.60 4.34 -22.47
CA GLY A 127 -3.72 4.75 -21.37
C GLY A 127 -4.51 5.09 -20.08
N VAL A 128 -5.63 5.80 -20.21
CA VAL A 128 -6.51 6.13 -19.05
C VAL A 128 -7.12 4.87 -18.45
N VAL A 129 -7.64 3.95 -19.26
CA VAL A 129 -8.21 2.69 -18.78
C VAL A 129 -7.13 1.84 -18.08
N LEU A 130 -5.93 1.77 -18.66
CA LEU A 130 -4.80 1.07 -18.06
C LEU A 130 -4.43 1.66 -16.71
N LEU A 131 -4.35 3.00 -16.61
CA LEU A 131 -4.06 3.71 -15.37
C LEU A 131 -5.11 3.40 -14.29
N ILE A 132 -6.39 3.47 -14.62
CA ILE A 132 -7.49 3.17 -13.68
C ILE A 132 -7.38 1.72 -13.19
N THR A 133 -7.11 0.79 -14.11
CA THR A 133 -6.94 -0.63 -13.79
C THR A 133 -5.74 -0.84 -12.87
N PHE A 134 -4.61 -0.20 -13.15
CA PHE A 134 -3.42 -0.24 -12.31
C PHE A 134 -3.70 0.29 -10.90
N LEU A 135 -4.38 1.45 -10.79
CA LEU A 135 -4.75 2.03 -9.50
C LEU A 135 -5.72 1.14 -8.72
N TYR A 136 -6.65 0.47 -9.41
CA TYR A 136 -7.57 -0.48 -8.78
C TYR A 136 -6.83 -1.66 -8.16
N PHE A 137 -5.95 -2.32 -8.92
CA PHE A 137 -5.14 -3.42 -8.40
C PHE A 137 -4.16 -2.96 -7.31
N GLY A 138 -3.60 -1.75 -7.44
CA GLY A 138 -2.76 -1.14 -6.40
C GLY A 138 -3.52 -0.97 -5.09
N ALA A 139 -4.77 -0.50 -5.14
CA ALA A 139 -5.62 -0.40 -3.96
C ALA A 139 -5.90 -1.78 -3.34
N LEU A 140 -6.18 -2.81 -4.15
CA LEU A 140 -6.36 -4.18 -3.67
C LEU A 140 -5.12 -4.72 -2.94
N VAL A 141 -3.93 -4.48 -3.48
CA VAL A 141 -2.66 -4.89 -2.86
C VAL A 141 -2.50 -4.24 -1.47
N ILE A 142 -2.80 -2.95 -1.35
CA ILE A 142 -2.76 -2.24 -0.07
C ILE A 142 -3.77 -2.83 0.92
N LEU A 143 -5.00 -3.12 0.47
CA LEU A 143 -6.03 -3.72 1.34
C LEU A 143 -5.67 -5.14 1.78
N ILE A 144 -5.05 -5.94 0.92
CA ILE A 144 -4.56 -7.28 1.28
C ILE A 144 -3.50 -7.17 2.40
N GLY A 145 -2.59 -6.21 2.31
CA GLY A 145 -1.63 -5.92 3.38
C GLY A 145 -2.32 -5.54 4.70
N ALA A 146 -3.37 -4.70 4.64
CA ALA A 146 -4.16 -4.32 5.80
C ALA A 146 -4.87 -5.53 6.44
N VAL A 147 -5.50 -6.36 5.63
CA VAL A 147 -6.15 -7.60 6.08
C VAL A 147 -5.14 -8.55 6.74
N THR A 148 -3.96 -8.69 6.15
CA THR A 148 -2.87 -9.50 6.72
C THR A 148 -2.52 -9.03 8.13
N ASN A 149 -2.36 -7.72 8.33
CA ASN A 149 -2.10 -7.16 9.65
C ASN A 149 -3.28 -7.40 10.61
N ALA A 150 -4.51 -7.14 10.19
CA ALA A 150 -5.71 -7.32 11.01
C ALA A 150 -5.87 -8.78 11.47
N VAL A 151 -5.63 -9.73 10.58
CA VAL A 151 -5.69 -11.18 10.91
C VAL A 151 -4.60 -11.56 11.91
N LEU A 152 -3.37 -11.09 11.72
CA LEU A 152 -2.25 -11.37 12.62
C LEU A 152 -2.44 -10.72 14.00
N MET A 153 -3.13 -9.59 14.08
CA MET A 153 -3.49 -8.93 15.32
C MET A 153 -4.68 -9.60 16.03
N GLY A 154 -5.32 -10.58 15.40
CA GLY A 154 -6.52 -11.24 15.96
C GLY A 154 -7.76 -10.34 15.97
N THR A 155 -7.75 -9.25 15.21
CA THR A 155 -8.88 -8.33 15.09
C THR A 155 -9.98 -9.03 14.29
N ARG A 156 -11.05 -9.43 14.97
CA ARG A 156 -12.23 -9.97 14.27
C ARG A 156 -13.08 -8.81 13.79
N PRO A 157 -13.40 -8.73 12.50
CA PRO A 157 -14.38 -7.76 12.05
C PRO A 157 -15.70 -8.01 12.79
N PRO A 158 -16.42 -6.98 13.21
CA PRO A 158 -17.71 -7.16 13.85
C PRO A 158 -18.66 -7.79 12.82
N ILE A 159 -18.91 -9.09 12.96
CA ILE A 159 -19.99 -9.74 12.25
C ILE A 159 -21.26 -9.18 12.89
N SER A 160 -21.88 -8.20 12.26
CA SER A 160 -23.24 -7.78 12.60
C SER A 160 -24.17 -8.93 12.23
N VAL A 161 -24.32 -9.89 13.13
CA VAL A 161 -25.45 -10.80 13.08
C VAL A 161 -26.64 -9.93 13.42
N GLU A 162 -27.31 -9.45 12.39
CA GLU A 162 -28.61 -8.84 12.50
C GLU A 162 -29.52 -9.91 13.12
N LYS A 163 -29.71 -9.83 14.45
CA LYS A 163 -30.73 -10.61 15.13
C LYS A 163 -32.07 -10.14 14.56
N SER A 164 -32.57 -10.83 13.55
CA SER A 164 -33.98 -10.79 13.22
C SER A 164 -34.75 -11.27 14.45
N SER A 165 -35.27 -10.33 15.24
CA SER A 165 -36.24 -10.62 16.28
C SER A 165 -37.48 -11.19 15.63
N PRO A 166 -37.93 -12.40 15.96
CA PRO A 166 -39.24 -12.87 15.54
C PRO A 166 -40.30 -12.07 16.32
N GLN A 167 -41.21 -11.43 15.58
CA GLN A 167 -42.47 -10.91 16.11
C GLN A 167 -43.48 -12.03 16.24
#